data_03787dde8beafa334938b4239dd546b3
#
_entry.id   03787dde8beafa334938b4239dd546b3
#
_cell.length_a   1.000
_cell.length_b   1.000
_cell.length_c   1.000
_cell.angle_alpha   90.00
_cell.angle_beta   90.00
_cell.angle_gamma   90.00
#
_symmetry.space_group_name_H-M   'P 1'
#
loop_
_entity.id
_entity.type
_entity.pdbx_description
1 polymer ?
#
loop_
_entity_poly.entity_id
_entity_poly.type
_entity_poly.pdbx_seq_one_letter_code
_entity_poly.pdbx_strand_id
1 'polypeptide(L)'
;MHQLKRRNVLRAAALYIGAVWALAQGIAQLAPVFGIPDWAVRWFIIAGVIGFPFWIVFAWFYEFTQGGLKRESEWDTDDRAARLHDRRLDKWIIGVLLVAVVLLVTNQFVLRRDATSLADATASAEQDGTGLKSIAVLPLVNASGDPQQQFFSDGLSENLIDVLSSIEGLRVSGRSSSFLFRNSKDDPRTIGAKLNVSYLLTGSVQRSSDTIRVRAEVVDTHTGASVFSKRFERPGGDLFALQDELSKSIADTLNVALLSPTADVMGHRPPSGNLEAYNAFLRANFLVDLGNERDTRRAIDEYTHATTLDPRYAMAW
;
A
#
# COMPACT_ATOMS: atom_id res chain seq x y z
N MET A 1 20.33 -7.63 43.52
CA MET A 1 20.68 -8.31 42.26
C MET A 1 21.26 -9.73 42.46
N HIS A 2 21.86 -10.09 43.58
CA HIS A 2 22.43 -11.42 43.83
C HIS A 2 21.41 -12.58 44.00
N GLN A 3 20.17 -12.28 44.39
CA GLN A 3 19.13 -13.29 44.62
C GLN A 3 18.48 -13.82 43.33
N LEU A 4 18.39 -12.99 42.28
CA LEU A 4 17.82 -13.37 40.98
C LEU A 4 18.69 -14.39 40.21
N LYS A 5 20.00 -14.40 40.47
CA LYS A 5 20.95 -15.30 39.81
C LYS A 5 20.92 -16.74 40.36
N ARG A 6 20.37 -16.93 41.58
CA ARG A 6 20.28 -18.25 42.28
C ARG A 6 19.02 -19.05 41.84
N ARG A 7 17.99 -18.44 41.25
CA ARG A 7 16.66 -19.05 41.07
C ARG A 7 16.28 -19.36 39.62
N ASN A 8 17.14 -19.64 38.71
CA ASN A 8 16.80 -20.01 37.30
C ASN A 8 15.78 -19.10 36.58
N VAL A 9 15.32 -18.00 37.21
CA VAL A 9 14.32 -17.06 36.69
C VAL A 9 14.80 -16.42 35.38
N LEU A 10 16.10 -16.13 35.29
CA LEU A 10 16.68 -15.59 34.04
C LEU A 10 16.63 -16.59 32.88
N ARG A 11 16.74 -17.89 33.18
CA ARG A 11 16.63 -18.93 32.12
C ARG A 11 15.18 -19.10 31.68
N ALA A 12 14.24 -19.10 32.61
CA ALA A 12 12.82 -19.18 32.32
C ALA A 12 12.33 -17.95 31.52
N ALA A 13 12.83 -16.76 31.86
CA ALA A 13 12.53 -15.53 31.13
C ALA A 13 13.09 -15.57 29.70
N ALA A 14 14.34 -16.02 29.50
CA ALA A 14 14.94 -16.15 28.18
C ALA A 14 14.22 -17.17 27.30
N LEU A 15 13.82 -18.31 27.87
CA LEU A 15 13.02 -19.33 27.17
C LEU A 15 11.65 -18.79 26.74
N TYR A 16 10.98 -18.05 27.63
CA TYR A 16 9.68 -17.45 27.31
C TYR A 16 9.79 -16.45 26.16
N ILE A 17 10.75 -15.53 26.25
CA ILE A 17 10.98 -14.52 25.21
C ILE A 17 11.30 -15.20 23.87
N GLY A 18 12.19 -16.21 23.88
CA GLY A 18 12.54 -16.95 22.68
C GLY A 18 11.35 -17.71 22.07
N ALA A 19 10.52 -18.36 22.88
CA ALA A 19 9.33 -19.07 22.44
C ALA A 19 8.26 -18.13 21.86
N VAL A 20 7.96 -17.03 22.54
CA VAL A 20 6.99 -16.03 22.07
C VAL A 20 7.48 -15.40 20.77
N TRP A 21 8.76 -15.08 20.67
CA TRP A 21 9.35 -14.51 19.46
C TRP A 21 9.32 -15.50 18.28
N ALA A 22 9.68 -16.75 18.49
CA ALA A 22 9.64 -17.79 17.45
C ALA A 22 8.21 -18.05 16.95
N LEU A 23 7.23 -18.09 17.88
CA LEU A 23 5.82 -18.23 17.54
C LEU A 23 5.30 -17.01 16.75
N ALA A 24 5.66 -15.80 17.17
CA ALA A 24 5.27 -14.57 16.50
C ALA A 24 5.81 -14.53 15.04
N GLN A 25 7.07 -14.97 14.84
CA GLN A 25 7.66 -15.09 13.51
C GLN A 25 6.97 -16.16 12.66
N GLY A 26 6.66 -17.32 13.25
CA GLY A 26 5.93 -18.38 12.56
C GLY A 26 4.55 -17.94 12.10
N ILE A 27 3.80 -17.27 12.99
CA ILE A 27 2.49 -16.73 12.68
C ILE A 27 2.59 -15.64 11.60
N ALA A 28 3.54 -14.72 11.69
CA ALA A 28 3.72 -13.66 10.70
C ALA A 28 4.03 -14.19 9.29
N GLN A 29 4.76 -15.31 9.18
CA GLN A 29 5.06 -15.95 7.89
C GLN A 29 3.88 -16.76 7.33
N LEU A 30 3.08 -17.38 8.20
CA LEU A 30 1.95 -18.21 7.81
C LEU A 30 0.66 -17.38 7.63
N ALA A 31 0.55 -16.23 8.28
CA ALA A 31 -0.64 -15.36 8.23
C ALA A 31 -1.12 -15.05 6.79
N PRO A 32 -0.24 -14.70 5.82
CA PRO A 32 -0.67 -14.44 4.45
C PRO A 32 -1.23 -15.69 3.75
N VAL A 33 -0.70 -16.88 4.08
CA VAL A 33 -1.11 -18.16 3.47
C VAL A 33 -2.50 -18.58 3.95
N PHE A 34 -2.81 -18.31 5.23
CA PHE A 34 -4.08 -18.68 5.84
C PHE A 34 -5.11 -17.54 5.88
N GLY A 35 -4.79 -16.37 5.30
CA GLY A 35 -5.69 -15.20 5.29
C GLY A 35 -5.95 -14.63 6.68
N ILE A 36 -5.01 -14.80 7.63
CA ILE A 36 -5.15 -14.27 8.99
C ILE A 36 -4.97 -12.75 8.96
N PRO A 37 -5.95 -11.97 9.45
CA PRO A 37 -5.85 -10.51 9.43
C PRO A 37 -4.75 -9.98 10.38
N ASP A 38 -4.09 -8.89 10.00
CA ASP A 38 -2.96 -8.28 10.73
C ASP A 38 -3.26 -7.94 12.19
N TRP A 39 -4.53 -7.68 12.54
CA TRP A 39 -4.91 -7.41 13.92
C TRP A 39 -4.72 -8.64 14.83
N ALA A 40 -4.87 -9.86 14.32
CA ALA A 40 -4.70 -11.09 15.10
C ALA A 40 -3.22 -11.28 15.49
N VAL A 41 -2.29 -10.97 14.60
CA VAL A 41 -0.83 -11.00 14.89
C VAL A 41 -0.48 -9.97 15.96
N ARG A 42 -1.04 -8.76 15.89
CA ARG A 42 -0.83 -7.70 16.90
C ARG A 42 -1.34 -8.11 18.27
N TRP A 43 -2.54 -8.69 18.36
CA TRP A 43 -3.10 -9.20 19.61
C TRP A 43 -2.29 -10.34 20.21
N PHE A 44 -1.72 -11.22 19.39
CA PHE A 44 -0.83 -12.29 19.85
C PHE A 44 0.43 -11.71 20.51
N ILE A 45 1.05 -10.70 19.94
CA ILE A 45 2.22 -10.03 20.52
C ILE A 45 1.86 -9.36 21.85
N ILE A 46 0.73 -8.64 21.90
CA ILE A 46 0.24 -7.99 23.14
C ILE A 46 -0.02 -9.04 24.22
N ALA A 47 -0.66 -10.15 23.90
CA ALA A 47 -0.90 -11.26 24.83
C ALA A 47 0.42 -11.85 25.36
N GLY A 48 1.44 -11.98 24.50
CA GLY A 48 2.78 -12.41 24.91
C GLY A 48 3.44 -11.44 25.91
N VAL A 49 3.32 -10.14 25.67
CA VAL A 49 3.86 -9.12 26.59
C VAL A 49 3.13 -9.13 27.92
N ILE A 50 1.81 -9.26 27.95
CA ILE A 50 1.01 -9.34 29.18
C ILE A 50 1.26 -10.67 29.93
N GLY A 51 1.46 -11.77 29.22
CA GLY A 51 1.76 -13.09 29.80
C GLY A 51 3.13 -13.17 30.46
N PHE A 52 4.08 -12.32 30.07
CA PHE A 52 5.45 -12.33 30.60
C PHE A 52 5.55 -12.17 32.13
N PRO A 53 4.90 -11.20 32.79
CA PRO A 53 4.94 -11.07 34.23
C PRO A 53 4.32 -12.27 34.93
N PHE A 54 3.25 -12.85 34.41
CA PHE A 54 2.64 -14.07 34.95
C PHE A 54 3.60 -15.26 34.88
N TRP A 55 4.33 -15.39 33.76
CA TRP A 55 5.34 -16.43 33.57
C TRP A 55 6.50 -16.27 34.57
N ILE A 56 6.96 -15.05 34.84
CA ILE A 56 8.00 -14.78 35.82
C ILE A 56 7.53 -15.15 37.21
N VAL A 57 6.30 -14.80 37.62
CA VAL A 57 5.72 -15.16 38.90
C VAL A 57 5.60 -16.68 39.03
N PHE A 58 5.12 -17.34 37.99
CA PHE A 58 5.02 -18.80 37.93
C PHE A 58 6.42 -19.47 38.08
N ALA A 59 7.40 -19.00 37.30
CA ALA A 59 8.78 -19.50 37.38
C ALA A 59 9.45 -19.22 38.76
N TRP A 60 8.94 -18.23 39.48
CA TRP A 60 9.40 -17.92 40.83
C TRP A 60 8.80 -18.85 41.87
N PHE A 61 7.57 -19.35 41.69
CA PHE A 61 6.88 -20.28 42.59
C PHE A 61 7.20 -21.75 42.30
N TYR A 62 7.52 -22.09 41.06
CA TYR A 62 7.71 -23.49 40.64
C TYR A 62 9.09 -23.68 39.99
N GLU A 63 9.85 -24.66 40.47
CA GLU A 63 11.09 -25.10 39.85
C GLU A 63 10.82 -26.35 39.00
N PHE A 64 11.16 -26.28 37.69
CA PHE A 64 11.04 -27.43 36.81
C PHE A 64 12.23 -28.39 37.03
N THR A 65 11.97 -29.51 37.68
CA THR A 65 12.94 -30.59 37.85
C THR A 65 12.48 -31.84 37.10
N GLN A 66 13.41 -32.69 36.65
CA GLN A 66 13.14 -33.89 35.87
C GLN A 66 12.14 -34.90 36.48
N GLY A 67 11.66 -34.67 37.67
CA GLY A 67 10.67 -35.51 38.38
C GLY A 67 9.25 -34.94 38.44
N GLY A 68 8.93 -33.85 37.68
CA GLY A 68 7.62 -33.19 37.73
C GLY A 68 7.63 -31.90 38.55
N LEU A 69 6.48 -31.21 38.62
CA LEU A 69 6.27 -29.98 39.39
C LEU A 69 6.32 -30.25 40.91
N LYS A 70 7.40 -29.87 41.58
CA LYS A 70 7.50 -29.93 43.03
C LYS A 70 7.59 -28.53 43.66
N ARG A 71 6.88 -28.32 44.79
CA ARG A 71 6.87 -27.10 45.55
C ARG A 71 8.13 -27.05 46.45
N GLU A 72 8.73 -25.87 46.61
CA GLU A 72 10.04 -25.59 47.26
C GLU A 72 10.22 -26.07 48.71
N SER A 73 9.25 -26.73 49.32
CA SER A 73 9.28 -27.11 50.73
C SER A 73 9.84 -28.52 51.07
N GLU A 74 10.26 -29.28 50.04
CA GLU A 74 10.79 -30.64 50.22
C GLU A 74 12.20 -30.81 49.63
N TRP A 75 13.18 -30.10 50.19
CA TRP A 75 14.58 -30.36 49.90
C TRP A 75 15.22 -31.18 51.02
N ASP A 76 15.40 -32.45 50.76
CA ASP A 76 16.27 -33.30 51.55
C ASP A 76 17.66 -33.40 50.91
N THR A 77 18.64 -33.41 51.74
CA THR A 77 20.07 -33.23 51.51
C THR A 77 20.73 -34.52 51.01
N ASP A 78 20.54 -34.92 49.77
CA ASP A 78 21.46 -35.90 49.19
C ASP A 78 21.41 -35.90 47.65
N ASP A 79 22.36 -35.19 46.98
CA ASP A 79 22.77 -35.52 45.63
C ASP A 79 23.90 -34.61 45.13
N ARG A 80 25.12 -34.95 45.50
CA ARG A 80 26.32 -34.37 44.87
C ARG A 80 26.60 -34.93 43.45
N ALA A 81 25.95 -36.03 43.08
CA ALA A 81 26.16 -36.69 41.82
C ALA A 81 25.35 -36.12 40.65
N ALA A 82 24.18 -35.50 40.90
CA ALA A 82 23.32 -34.95 39.86
C ALA A 82 23.83 -33.62 39.27
N ARG A 83 24.74 -32.90 39.97
CA ARG A 83 25.20 -31.57 39.55
C ARG A 83 26.16 -31.54 38.37
N LEU A 84 26.68 -32.64 37.92
CA LEU A 84 27.62 -32.73 36.82
C LEU A 84 26.90 -32.97 35.46
N HIS A 85 25.68 -33.48 35.50
CA HIS A 85 24.89 -33.76 34.29
C HIS A 85 24.11 -32.54 33.78
N ASP A 86 23.67 -31.67 34.71
CA ASP A 86 22.86 -30.49 34.45
C ASP A 86 23.63 -29.40 33.63
N ARG A 87 24.95 -29.28 33.85
CA ARG A 87 25.81 -28.33 33.13
C ARG A 87 26.02 -28.68 31.62
N ARG A 88 25.85 -29.94 31.25
CA ARG A 88 25.98 -30.34 29.82
C ARG A 88 24.71 -30.06 29.01
N LEU A 89 23.54 -30.29 29.59
CA LEU A 89 22.24 -29.99 29.00
C LEU A 89 22.08 -28.48 28.78
N ASP A 90 22.47 -27.64 29.72
CA ASP A 90 22.45 -26.18 29.59
C ASP A 90 23.28 -25.69 28.43
N LYS A 91 24.48 -26.23 28.21
CA LYS A 91 25.36 -25.87 27.10
C LYS A 91 24.80 -26.32 25.75
N TRP A 92 24.13 -27.48 25.69
CA TRP A 92 23.48 -27.98 24.51
C TRP A 92 22.24 -27.13 24.12
N ILE A 93 21.41 -26.76 25.10
CA ILE A 93 20.24 -25.88 24.85
C ILE A 93 20.69 -24.51 24.37
N ILE A 94 21.70 -23.92 25.00
CA ILE A 94 22.27 -22.63 24.59
C ILE A 94 22.88 -22.77 23.18
N GLY A 95 23.59 -23.86 22.89
CA GLY A 95 24.16 -24.13 21.58
C GLY A 95 23.11 -24.23 20.48
N VAL A 96 22.04 -24.99 20.71
CA VAL A 96 20.93 -25.15 19.75
C VAL A 96 20.20 -23.82 19.54
N LEU A 97 19.99 -23.04 20.61
CA LEU A 97 19.34 -21.73 20.52
C LEU A 97 20.21 -20.74 19.74
N LEU A 98 21.53 -20.76 19.95
CA LEU A 98 22.48 -19.94 19.23
C LEU A 98 22.55 -20.30 17.75
N VAL A 99 22.54 -21.58 17.42
CA VAL A 99 22.47 -22.07 16.05
C VAL A 99 21.15 -21.68 15.38
N ALA A 100 20.02 -21.79 16.09
CA ALA A 100 18.71 -21.35 15.57
C ALA A 100 18.68 -19.83 15.31
N VAL A 101 19.24 -19.02 16.21
CA VAL A 101 19.34 -17.55 16.00
C VAL A 101 20.25 -17.23 14.82
N VAL A 102 21.41 -17.90 14.69
CA VAL A 102 22.32 -17.69 13.55
C VAL A 102 21.64 -18.08 12.25
N LEU A 103 20.93 -19.22 12.20
CA LEU A 103 20.20 -19.65 11.01
C LEU A 103 19.09 -18.67 10.65
N LEU A 104 18.36 -18.14 11.62
CA LEU A 104 17.29 -17.13 11.39
C LEU A 104 17.87 -15.79 10.91
N VAL A 105 18.96 -15.33 11.51
CA VAL A 105 19.65 -14.11 11.07
C VAL A 105 20.21 -14.30 9.65
N THR A 106 20.83 -15.45 9.38
CA THR A 106 21.37 -15.76 8.06
C THR A 106 20.24 -15.88 7.03
N ASN A 107 19.12 -16.52 7.37
CA ASN A 107 17.95 -16.61 6.51
C ASN A 107 17.34 -15.24 6.22
N GLN A 108 17.22 -14.36 7.25
CA GLN A 108 16.77 -12.97 7.01
C GLN A 108 17.75 -12.17 6.15
N PHE A 109 19.04 -12.41 6.29
CA PHE A 109 20.07 -11.72 5.49
C PHE A 109 20.10 -12.25 4.05
N VAL A 110 19.89 -13.55 3.83
CA VAL A 110 19.79 -14.16 2.50
C VAL A 110 18.51 -13.70 1.81
N LEU A 111 17.35 -13.77 2.47
CA LEU A 111 16.07 -13.30 1.90
C LEU A 111 16.06 -11.80 1.60
N ARG A 112 16.75 -10.99 2.40
CA ARG A 112 16.94 -9.55 2.08
C ARG A 112 17.91 -9.35 0.91
N ARG A 113 18.95 -10.17 0.78
CA ARG A 113 19.86 -10.13 -0.35
C ARG A 113 19.19 -10.56 -1.65
N ASP A 114 18.37 -11.61 -1.60
CA ASP A 114 17.61 -12.06 -2.77
C ASP A 114 16.53 -11.04 -3.19
N ALA A 115 15.88 -10.39 -2.22
CA ALA A 115 14.95 -9.29 -2.51
C ALA A 115 15.66 -8.05 -3.08
N THR A 116 16.87 -7.71 -2.58
CA THR A 116 17.67 -6.61 -3.14
C THR A 116 18.28 -7.00 -4.49
N SER A 117 18.73 -8.24 -4.66
CA SER A 117 19.29 -8.69 -5.93
C SER A 117 18.23 -8.86 -7.03
N LEU A 118 16.98 -9.25 -6.67
CA LEU A 118 15.85 -9.25 -7.60
C LEU A 118 15.39 -7.82 -7.92
N ALA A 119 15.39 -6.91 -6.94
CA ALA A 119 15.10 -5.50 -7.17
C ALA A 119 16.20 -4.83 -8.00
N ASP A 120 17.47 -5.13 -7.75
CA ASP A 120 18.60 -4.62 -8.55
C ASP A 120 18.67 -5.29 -9.93
N ALA A 121 18.30 -6.57 -10.05
CA ALA A 121 18.21 -7.25 -11.35
C ALA A 121 17.02 -6.76 -12.17
N THR A 122 15.87 -6.47 -11.56
CA THR A 122 14.74 -5.82 -12.26
C THR A 122 15.04 -4.36 -12.57
N ALA A 123 15.66 -3.61 -11.66
CA ALA A 123 16.10 -2.24 -11.91
C ALA A 123 17.19 -2.18 -13.00
N SER A 124 18.10 -3.16 -13.04
CA SER A 124 19.14 -3.26 -14.09
C SER A 124 18.57 -3.78 -15.41
N ALA A 125 17.54 -4.64 -15.40
CA ALA A 125 16.85 -5.10 -16.61
C ALA A 125 15.92 -4.03 -17.20
N GLU A 126 15.43 -3.09 -16.39
CA GLU A 126 14.60 -1.97 -16.86
C GLU A 126 15.43 -0.74 -17.29
N GLN A 127 16.74 -0.69 -16.98
CA GLN A 127 17.64 0.29 -17.54
C GLN A 127 18.15 -0.08 -18.94
N ASP A 128 17.90 -1.30 -19.40
CA ASP A 128 18.33 -1.76 -20.72
C ASP A 128 17.11 -1.99 -21.62
N GLY A 129 16.70 -0.93 -22.31
CA GLY A 129 15.98 -1.07 -23.55
C GLY A 129 14.46 -0.91 -23.60
N THR A 130 14.02 0.20 -23.36
CA THR A 130 13.15 1.09 -24.15
C THR A 130 13.07 2.36 -23.33
N GLY A 131 13.62 3.46 -23.79
CA GLY A 131 13.58 4.76 -23.10
C GLY A 131 12.15 5.31 -22.92
N LEU A 132 11.19 4.44 -22.65
CA LEU A 132 9.79 4.74 -22.43
C LEU A 132 9.62 5.45 -21.09
N LYS A 133 9.17 6.68 -21.15
CA LYS A 133 8.78 7.43 -19.95
C LYS A 133 7.56 6.76 -19.31
N SER A 134 7.49 6.82 -18.00
CA SER A 134 6.38 6.22 -17.26
C SER A 134 5.79 7.21 -16.27
N ILE A 135 4.46 7.25 -16.18
CA ILE A 135 3.73 8.18 -15.32
C ILE A 135 2.56 7.48 -14.62
N ALA A 136 2.28 7.91 -13.40
CA ALA A 136 1.02 7.59 -12.74
C ALA A 136 0.25 8.88 -12.46
N VAL A 137 -1.03 8.88 -12.78
CA VAL A 137 -1.96 9.95 -12.43
C VAL A 137 -2.63 9.59 -11.12
N LEU A 138 -2.31 10.30 -10.05
CA LEU A 138 -3.00 10.13 -8.77
C LEU A 138 -4.36 10.82 -8.80
N PRO A 139 -5.34 10.35 -8.01
CA PRO A 139 -6.64 10.99 -7.90
C PRO A 139 -6.48 12.47 -7.54
N LEU A 140 -7.00 13.35 -8.38
CA LEU A 140 -6.96 14.78 -8.13
C LEU A 140 -7.83 15.12 -6.92
N VAL A 141 -7.31 15.97 -6.05
CA VAL A 141 -8.01 16.38 -4.83
C VAL A 141 -9.17 17.30 -5.19
N ASN A 142 -10.36 16.98 -4.69
CA ASN A 142 -11.50 17.88 -4.78
C ASN A 142 -11.31 19.08 -3.83
N ALA A 143 -10.98 20.23 -4.39
CA ALA A 143 -10.80 21.49 -3.67
C ALA A 143 -12.04 22.41 -3.73
N SER A 144 -13.20 21.90 -4.19
CA SER A 144 -14.43 22.70 -4.31
C SER A 144 -15.11 22.97 -2.96
N GLY A 145 -14.73 22.24 -1.91
CA GLY A 145 -15.40 22.30 -0.60
C GLY A 145 -16.71 21.52 -0.51
N ASP A 146 -17.19 20.97 -1.61
CA ASP A 146 -18.40 20.16 -1.71
C ASP A 146 -18.03 18.69 -2.00
N PRO A 147 -18.27 17.77 -1.06
CA PRO A 147 -17.99 16.34 -1.27
C PRO A 147 -18.74 15.73 -2.45
N GLN A 148 -19.88 16.29 -2.81
CA GLN A 148 -20.68 15.84 -3.96
C GLN A 148 -20.00 16.10 -5.29
N GLN A 149 -18.96 16.92 -5.34
CA GLN A 149 -18.14 17.17 -6.52
C GLN A 149 -16.97 16.18 -6.69
N GLN A 150 -16.86 15.17 -5.80
CA GLN A 150 -15.77 14.19 -5.87
C GLN A 150 -15.76 13.43 -7.21
N PHE A 151 -16.97 13.06 -7.72
CA PHE A 151 -17.09 12.38 -9.01
C PHE A 151 -16.41 13.13 -10.16
N PHE A 152 -16.43 14.47 -10.10
CA PHE A 152 -15.84 15.30 -11.14
C PHE A 152 -14.31 15.25 -11.10
N SER A 153 -13.71 15.31 -9.90
CA SER A 153 -12.26 15.19 -9.73
C SER A 153 -11.75 13.81 -10.12
N ASP A 154 -12.50 12.76 -9.78
CA ASP A 154 -12.20 11.38 -10.13
C ASP A 154 -12.29 11.17 -11.63
N GLY A 155 -13.38 11.61 -12.25
CA GLY A 155 -13.58 11.49 -13.68
C GLY A 155 -12.53 12.27 -14.51
N LEU A 156 -12.08 13.43 -14.02
CA LEU A 156 -10.97 14.13 -14.67
C LEU A 156 -9.66 13.33 -14.56
N SER A 157 -9.40 12.71 -13.43
CA SER A 157 -8.22 11.87 -13.23
C SER A 157 -8.23 10.66 -14.15
N GLU A 158 -9.39 9.99 -14.30
CA GLU A 158 -9.59 8.88 -15.21
C GLU A 158 -9.37 9.30 -16.65
N ASN A 159 -9.99 10.38 -17.08
CA ASN A 159 -9.82 10.89 -18.44
C ASN A 159 -8.34 11.21 -18.74
N LEU A 160 -7.60 11.75 -17.77
CA LEU A 160 -6.16 11.97 -17.94
C LEU A 160 -5.39 10.66 -18.10
N ILE A 161 -5.73 9.61 -17.32
CA ILE A 161 -5.13 8.28 -17.48
C ILE A 161 -5.36 7.78 -18.90
N ASP A 162 -6.58 7.85 -19.41
CA ASP A 162 -6.94 7.33 -20.73
C ASP A 162 -6.25 8.11 -21.86
N VAL A 163 -6.31 9.44 -21.81
CA VAL A 163 -5.64 10.29 -22.81
C VAL A 163 -4.12 10.07 -22.80
N LEU A 164 -3.49 10.02 -21.62
CA LEU A 164 -2.06 9.78 -21.52
C LEU A 164 -1.68 8.36 -21.94
N SER A 165 -2.55 7.37 -21.68
CA SER A 165 -2.32 5.96 -22.09
C SER A 165 -2.33 5.77 -23.61
N SER A 166 -2.97 6.66 -24.36
CA SER A 166 -2.97 6.64 -25.81
C SER A 166 -1.70 7.23 -26.44
N ILE A 167 -0.83 7.83 -25.64
CA ILE A 167 0.41 8.45 -26.12
C ILE A 167 1.45 7.36 -26.36
N GLU A 168 1.88 7.22 -27.61
CA GLU A 168 2.93 6.28 -27.96
C GLU A 168 4.25 6.65 -27.26
N GLY A 169 4.92 5.66 -26.67
CA GLY A 169 6.16 5.88 -25.93
C GLY A 169 5.97 6.35 -24.48
N LEU A 170 4.73 6.42 -23.98
CA LEU A 170 4.44 6.71 -22.58
C LEU A 170 3.71 5.52 -21.92
N ARG A 171 4.30 4.97 -20.87
CA ARG A 171 3.66 3.94 -20.03
C ARG A 171 2.90 4.62 -18.90
N VAL A 172 1.61 4.38 -18.81
CA VAL A 172 0.74 4.96 -17.78
C VAL A 172 0.30 3.88 -16.79
N SER A 173 0.39 4.18 -15.50
CA SER A 173 -0.12 3.29 -14.44
C SER A 173 -1.66 3.26 -14.49
N GLY A 174 -2.21 2.05 -14.41
CA GLY A 174 -3.66 1.87 -14.46
C GLY A 174 -4.39 2.54 -13.28
N ARG A 175 -5.66 2.90 -13.52
CA ARG A 175 -6.55 3.54 -12.55
C ARG A 175 -6.58 2.82 -11.20
N SER A 176 -6.80 1.50 -11.20
CA SER A 176 -6.92 0.72 -9.96
C SER A 176 -5.69 0.83 -9.06
N SER A 177 -4.49 0.86 -9.65
CA SER A 177 -3.23 1.01 -8.91
C SER A 177 -3.03 2.43 -8.40
N SER A 178 -3.29 3.44 -9.25
CA SER A 178 -3.12 4.85 -8.90
C SER A 178 -4.10 5.30 -7.82
N PHE A 179 -5.33 4.82 -7.86
CA PHE A 179 -6.40 5.20 -6.91
C PHE A 179 -6.21 4.61 -5.51
N LEU A 180 -5.37 3.58 -5.33
CA LEU A 180 -4.96 3.10 -4.00
C LEU A 180 -4.21 4.17 -3.18
N PHE A 181 -3.61 5.14 -3.86
CA PHE A 181 -2.87 6.24 -3.23
C PHE A 181 -3.73 7.49 -2.98
N ARG A 182 -5.05 7.38 -3.07
CA ARG A 182 -5.95 8.45 -2.66
C ARG A 182 -5.67 8.87 -1.22
N ASN A 183 -5.41 10.16 -1.02
CA ASN A 183 -5.07 10.74 0.29
C ASN A 183 -3.82 10.12 0.96
N SER A 184 -2.96 9.42 0.20
CA SER A 184 -1.69 8.93 0.73
C SER A 184 -0.82 10.11 1.18
N LYS A 185 -0.13 9.91 2.31
CA LYS A 185 0.89 10.82 2.84
C LYS A 185 2.31 10.35 2.50
N ASP A 186 2.42 9.29 1.71
CA ASP A 186 3.71 8.77 1.27
C ASP A 186 4.43 9.82 0.41
N ASP A 187 5.75 9.82 0.53
CA ASP A 187 6.61 10.63 -0.33
C ASP A 187 6.48 10.19 -1.80
N PRO A 188 6.51 11.12 -2.78
CA PRO A 188 6.44 10.81 -4.20
C PRO A 188 7.42 9.72 -4.67
N ARG A 189 8.60 9.65 -4.07
CA ARG A 189 9.58 8.58 -4.37
C ARG A 189 9.05 7.21 -3.98
N THR A 190 8.43 7.11 -2.81
CA THR A 190 7.83 5.87 -2.29
C THR A 190 6.67 5.43 -3.17
N ILE A 191 5.80 6.35 -3.56
CA ILE A 191 4.66 6.06 -4.45
C ILE A 191 5.17 5.63 -5.83
N GLY A 192 6.15 6.36 -6.38
CA GLY A 192 6.76 6.04 -7.67
C GLY A 192 7.38 4.64 -7.70
N ALA A 193 8.10 4.26 -6.64
CA ALA A 193 8.67 2.92 -6.50
C ALA A 193 7.57 1.84 -6.42
N LYS A 194 6.49 2.07 -5.65
CA LYS A 194 5.36 1.12 -5.54
C LYS A 194 4.60 0.95 -6.86
N LEU A 195 4.47 2.00 -7.66
CA LEU A 195 3.78 1.99 -8.96
C LEU A 195 4.73 1.69 -10.13
N ASN A 196 6.02 1.62 -9.86
CA ASN A 196 7.10 1.45 -10.85
C ASN A 196 7.00 2.48 -11.99
N VAL A 197 6.97 3.77 -11.64
CA VAL A 197 6.88 4.89 -12.59
C VAL A 197 7.93 5.96 -12.30
N SER A 198 8.39 6.65 -13.35
CA SER A 198 9.38 7.72 -13.26
C SER A 198 8.76 9.08 -12.91
N TYR A 199 7.46 9.24 -13.15
CA TYR A 199 6.75 10.49 -12.89
C TYR A 199 5.42 10.26 -12.19
N LEU A 200 5.02 11.22 -11.34
CA LEU A 200 3.69 11.28 -10.74
C LEU A 200 3.01 12.57 -11.15
N LEU A 201 1.79 12.46 -11.66
CA LEU A 201 0.89 13.59 -11.82
C LEU A 201 0.01 13.69 -10.57
N THR A 202 0.07 14.81 -9.91
CA THR A 202 -0.74 15.16 -8.74
C THR A 202 -1.45 16.47 -8.99
N GLY A 203 -2.43 16.81 -8.17
CA GLY A 203 -3.09 18.09 -8.29
C GLY A 203 -4.41 18.20 -7.56
N SER A 204 -5.14 19.27 -7.87
CA SER A 204 -6.45 19.54 -7.31
C SER A 204 -7.38 20.16 -8.33
N VAL A 205 -8.66 19.89 -8.16
CA VAL A 205 -9.75 20.44 -8.98
C VAL A 205 -10.67 21.24 -8.08
N GLN A 206 -10.95 22.44 -8.49
CA GLN A 206 -11.96 23.31 -7.88
C GLN A 206 -12.98 23.67 -8.94
N ARG A 207 -14.22 23.27 -8.73
CA ARG A 207 -15.35 23.62 -9.59
C ARG A 207 -16.27 24.57 -8.84
N SER A 208 -16.61 25.68 -9.47
CA SER A 208 -17.68 26.57 -9.04
C SER A 208 -18.79 26.57 -10.11
N SER A 209 -19.85 27.35 -9.90
CA SER A 209 -20.96 27.48 -10.86
C SER A 209 -20.46 27.83 -12.28
N ASP A 210 -19.48 28.72 -12.39
CA ASP A 210 -19.10 29.35 -13.65
C ASP A 210 -17.69 28.99 -14.12
N THR A 211 -16.84 28.48 -13.23
CA THR A 211 -15.43 28.21 -13.54
C THR A 211 -14.95 26.88 -13.03
N ILE A 212 -14.06 26.28 -13.81
CA ILE A 212 -13.28 25.10 -13.42
C ILE A 212 -11.83 25.55 -13.32
N ARG A 213 -11.23 25.27 -12.16
CA ARG A 213 -9.81 25.52 -11.89
C ARG A 213 -9.12 24.22 -11.58
N VAL A 214 -8.05 23.92 -12.32
CA VAL A 214 -7.21 22.73 -12.12
C VAL A 214 -5.80 23.19 -11.81
N ARG A 215 -5.23 22.67 -10.72
CA ARG A 215 -3.79 22.73 -10.47
C ARG A 215 -3.23 21.37 -10.77
N ALA A 216 -2.25 21.29 -11.65
CA ALA A 216 -1.55 20.07 -11.98
C ALA A 216 -0.07 20.22 -11.71
N GLU A 217 0.54 19.19 -11.18
CA GLU A 217 1.96 19.12 -10.87
C GLU A 217 2.49 17.73 -11.27
N VAL A 218 3.60 17.72 -12.01
CA VAL A 218 4.34 16.51 -12.34
C VAL A 218 5.62 16.48 -11.52
N VAL A 219 5.81 15.40 -10.76
CA VAL A 219 6.94 15.19 -9.88
C VAL A 219 7.78 14.04 -10.42
N ASP A 220 9.09 14.24 -10.53
CA ASP A 220 10.06 13.18 -10.80
C ASP A 220 10.21 12.29 -9.55
N THR A 221 9.98 11.01 -9.68
CA THR A 221 9.96 10.08 -8.56
C THR A 221 11.35 9.68 -8.06
N HIS A 222 12.41 9.93 -8.84
CA HIS A 222 13.78 9.65 -8.42
C HIS A 222 14.32 10.77 -7.54
N THR A 223 14.05 12.01 -7.94
CA THR A 223 14.56 13.20 -7.26
C THR A 223 13.58 13.75 -6.23
N GLY A 224 12.26 13.49 -6.39
CA GLY A 224 11.19 14.14 -5.64
C GLY A 224 10.95 15.60 -6.07
N ALA A 225 11.58 16.06 -7.14
CA ALA A 225 11.46 17.43 -7.62
C ALA A 225 10.26 17.60 -8.54
N SER A 226 9.57 18.75 -8.41
CA SER A 226 8.54 19.14 -9.35
C SER A 226 9.17 19.57 -10.67
N VAL A 227 8.84 18.87 -11.75
CA VAL A 227 9.31 19.18 -13.12
C VAL A 227 8.31 20.02 -13.90
N PHE A 228 7.06 20.06 -13.43
CA PHE A 228 5.99 20.86 -14.00
C PHE A 228 5.01 21.26 -12.91
N SER A 229 4.58 22.50 -12.89
CA SER A 229 3.48 22.98 -12.04
C SER A 229 2.76 24.11 -12.75
N LYS A 230 1.47 23.91 -13.04
CA LYS A 230 0.64 24.90 -13.74
C LYS A 230 -0.79 24.92 -13.19
N ARG A 231 -1.38 26.11 -13.19
CA ARG A 231 -2.80 26.33 -12.93
C ARG A 231 -3.51 26.60 -14.24
N PHE A 232 -4.60 25.87 -14.43
CA PHE A 232 -5.52 26.05 -15.55
C PHE A 232 -6.82 26.60 -15.01
N GLU A 233 -7.42 27.54 -15.72
CA GLU A 233 -8.71 28.12 -15.36
C GLU A 233 -9.53 28.34 -16.63
N ARG A 234 -10.75 27.81 -16.64
CA ARG A 234 -11.66 27.87 -17.80
C ARG A 234 -13.10 28.05 -17.34
N PRO A 235 -13.96 28.67 -18.15
CA PRO A 235 -15.40 28.63 -17.93
C PRO A 235 -15.91 27.19 -17.82
N GLY A 236 -16.96 26.98 -17.02
CA GLY A 236 -17.51 25.65 -16.75
C GLY A 236 -17.92 24.88 -18.01
N GLY A 237 -18.30 25.57 -19.08
CA GLY A 237 -18.63 24.99 -20.39
C GLY A 237 -17.43 24.48 -21.21
N ASP A 238 -16.21 24.93 -20.90
CA ASP A 238 -15.00 24.64 -21.67
C ASP A 238 -14.17 23.47 -21.11
N LEU A 239 -14.82 22.52 -20.43
CA LEU A 239 -14.15 21.41 -19.79
C LEU A 239 -13.25 20.61 -20.76
N PHE A 240 -13.74 20.28 -21.93
CA PHE A 240 -13.00 19.48 -22.90
C PHE A 240 -11.76 20.22 -23.42
N ALA A 241 -11.86 21.52 -23.66
CA ALA A 241 -10.69 22.34 -24.02
C ALA A 241 -9.65 22.39 -22.89
N LEU A 242 -10.10 22.42 -21.63
CA LEU A 242 -9.22 22.35 -20.47
C LEU A 242 -8.50 20.98 -20.39
N GLN A 243 -9.21 19.88 -20.61
CA GLN A 243 -8.63 18.54 -20.66
C GLN A 243 -7.56 18.42 -21.75
N ASP A 244 -7.83 18.93 -22.95
CA ASP A 244 -6.89 18.92 -24.07
C ASP A 244 -5.63 19.73 -23.77
N GLU A 245 -5.80 20.94 -23.21
CA GLU A 245 -4.67 21.79 -22.85
C GLU A 245 -3.81 21.15 -21.75
N LEU A 246 -4.46 20.53 -20.76
CA LEU A 246 -3.77 19.87 -19.65
C LEU A 246 -2.96 18.66 -20.14
N SER A 247 -3.57 17.77 -20.91
CA SER A 247 -2.91 16.58 -21.47
C SER A 247 -1.75 16.96 -22.38
N LYS A 248 -1.94 17.98 -23.22
CA LYS A 248 -0.87 18.51 -24.09
C LYS A 248 0.30 19.05 -23.26
N SER A 249 0.01 19.86 -22.24
CA SER A 249 1.06 20.43 -21.39
C SER A 249 1.88 19.36 -20.67
N ILE A 250 1.24 18.26 -20.22
CA ILE A 250 1.93 17.12 -19.61
C ILE A 250 2.78 16.38 -20.64
N ALA A 251 2.26 16.08 -21.80
CA ALA A 251 2.99 15.41 -22.87
C ALA A 251 4.21 16.21 -23.33
N ASP A 252 4.05 17.52 -23.53
CA ASP A 252 5.15 18.42 -23.87
C ASP A 252 6.24 18.42 -22.80
N THR A 253 5.84 18.45 -21.51
CA THR A 253 6.78 18.39 -20.39
C THR A 253 7.55 17.08 -20.36
N LEU A 254 6.90 15.98 -20.68
CA LEU A 254 7.52 14.67 -20.76
C LEU A 254 8.26 14.43 -22.10
N ASN A 255 8.30 15.40 -23.01
CA ASN A 255 8.89 15.25 -24.36
C ASN A 255 8.42 13.97 -25.06
N VAL A 256 7.12 13.69 -25.02
CA VAL A 256 6.47 12.61 -25.78
C VAL A 256 5.55 13.23 -26.82
N ALA A 257 5.55 12.66 -28.01
CA ALA A 257 4.74 13.19 -29.10
C ALA A 257 3.27 12.81 -28.86
N LEU A 258 2.41 13.80 -28.68
CA LEU A 258 0.98 13.62 -28.86
C LEU A 258 0.74 13.40 -30.35
N LEU A 259 0.60 12.15 -30.76
CA LEU A 259 -0.07 11.86 -32.04
C LEU A 259 -1.50 12.36 -31.85
N SER A 260 -2.04 12.99 -32.93
CA SER A 260 -3.41 13.52 -32.88
C SER A 260 -4.33 12.51 -32.23
N PRO A 261 -5.20 12.94 -31.28
CA PRO A 261 -6.06 12.00 -30.58
C PRO A 261 -6.85 11.20 -31.62
N THR A 262 -6.58 9.89 -31.66
CA THR A 262 -7.43 8.99 -32.45
C THR A 262 -8.84 9.01 -31.88
N ALA A 263 -9.84 8.77 -32.70
CA ALA A 263 -11.25 8.77 -32.27
C ALA A 263 -11.51 7.92 -31.01
N ASP A 264 -10.69 6.91 -30.77
CA ASP A 264 -10.75 6.06 -29.57
C ASP A 264 -10.35 6.80 -28.27
N VAL A 265 -9.49 7.81 -28.35
CA VAL A 265 -9.08 8.62 -27.17
C VAL A 265 -10.19 9.58 -26.74
N MET A 266 -11.10 9.90 -27.64
CA MET A 266 -12.32 10.67 -27.34
C MET A 266 -13.44 9.81 -26.75
N GLY A 267 -13.21 8.50 -26.53
CA GLY A 267 -14.25 7.53 -26.18
C GLY A 267 -15.08 7.86 -24.93
N HIS A 268 -14.51 8.58 -23.98
CA HIS A 268 -15.25 9.02 -22.78
C HIS A 268 -16.05 10.31 -22.99
N ARG A 269 -15.91 10.99 -24.11
CA ARG A 269 -16.69 12.21 -24.40
C ARG A 269 -17.97 11.86 -25.15
N PRO A 270 -19.11 12.48 -24.77
CA PRO A 270 -20.32 12.33 -25.56
C PRO A 270 -20.09 12.90 -26.99
N PRO A 271 -20.51 12.21 -28.06
CA PRO A 271 -20.33 12.66 -29.42
C PRO A 271 -20.94 14.03 -29.72
N SER A 272 -21.99 14.42 -28.98
CA SER A 272 -22.62 15.75 -29.10
C SER A 272 -21.79 16.86 -28.39
N GLY A 273 -20.80 16.52 -27.56
CA GLY A 273 -20.13 17.48 -26.71
C GLY A 273 -20.99 17.96 -25.54
N ASN A 274 -22.12 17.28 -25.26
CA ASN A 274 -23.03 17.68 -24.18
C ASN A 274 -22.39 17.45 -22.80
N LEU A 275 -22.07 18.52 -22.12
CA LEU A 275 -21.43 18.49 -20.80
C LEU A 275 -22.33 17.89 -19.71
N GLU A 276 -23.64 18.03 -19.83
CA GLU A 276 -24.59 17.45 -18.87
C GLU A 276 -24.62 15.92 -19.00
N ALA A 277 -24.64 15.40 -20.23
CA ALA A 277 -24.51 13.98 -20.51
C ALA A 277 -23.18 13.41 -19.94
N TYR A 278 -22.10 14.15 -20.12
CA TYR A 278 -20.80 13.77 -19.56
C TYR A 278 -20.80 13.76 -18.04
N ASN A 279 -21.37 14.78 -17.39
CA ASN A 279 -21.48 14.84 -15.93
C ASN A 279 -22.35 13.70 -15.37
N ALA A 280 -23.44 13.35 -16.04
CA ALA A 280 -24.29 12.21 -15.67
C ALA A 280 -23.50 10.89 -15.78
N PHE A 281 -22.75 10.68 -16.84
CA PHE A 281 -21.87 9.54 -17.00
C PHE A 281 -20.80 9.45 -15.88
N LEU A 282 -20.12 10.56 -15.55
CA LEU A 282 -19.14 10.58 -14.47
C LEU A 282 -19.76 10.27 -13.10
N ARG A 283 -20.98 10.77 -12.83
CA ARG A 283 -21.70 10.45 -11.57
C ARG A 283 -22.06 8.97 -11.52
N ALA A 284 -22.50 8.40 -12.65
CA ALA A 284 -22.82 6.99 -12.73
C ALA A 284 -21.59 6.11 -12.42
N ASN A 285 -20.43 6.39 -13.04
CA ASN A 285 -19.19 5.68 -12.76
C ASN A 285 -18.81 5.76 -11.29
N PHE A 286 -18.87 6.94 -10.70
CA PHE A 286 -18.58 7.15 -9.29
C PHE A 286 -19.50 6.35 -8.36
N LEU A 287 -20.80 6.26 -8.68
CA LEU A 287 -21.78 5.48 -7.93
C LEU A 287 -21.53 3.98 -8.03
N VAL A 288 -21.12 3.49 -9.20
CA VAL A 288 -20.71 2.08 -9.39
C VAL A 288 -19.51 1.75 -8.48
N ASP A 289 -18.54 2.64 -8.39
CA ASP A 289 -17.35 2.44 -7.55
C ASP A 289 -17.64 2.37 -6.04
N LEU A 290 -18.74 2.96 -5.58
CA LEU A 290 -19.18 2.84 -4.19
C LEU A 290 -19.66 1.41 -3.84
N GLY A 291 -20.01 0.58 -4.83
CA GLY A 291 -20.16 -0.86 -4.75
C GLY A 291 -21.36 -1.36 -3.92
N ASN A 292 -22.35 -0.53 -3.58
CA ASN A 292 -23.54 -0.95 -2.87
C ASN A 292 -24.79 -0.92 -3.76
N GLU A 293 -25.79 -1.74 -3.42
CA GLU A 293 -27.00 -1.93 -4.24
C GLU A 293 -27.78 -0.64 -4.48
N ARG A 294 -27.88 0.25 -3.48
CA ARG A 294 -28.58 1.52 -3.61
C ARG A 294 -27.91 2.42 -4.65
N ASP A 295 -26.56 2.53 -4.57
CA ASP A 295 -25.82 3.41 -5.47
C ASP A 295 -25.73 2.80 -6.87
N THR A 296 -25.72 1.47 -7.00
CA THR A 296 -25.83 0.80 -8.31
C THR A 296 -27.16 1.15 -9.01
N ARG A 297 -28.28 1.18 -8.29
CA ARG A 297 -29.57 1.60 -8.88
C ARG A 297 -29.53 3.06 -9.33
N ARG A 298 -28.97 3.94 -8.52
CA ARG A 298 -28.79 5.35 -8.89
C ARG A 298 -27.84 5.53 -10.08
N ALA A 299 -26.82 4.68 -10.19
CA ALA A 299 -25.93 4.69 -11.35
C ALA A 299 -26.69 4.37 -12.64
N ILE A 300 -27.60 3.39 -12.60
CA ILE A 300 -28.47 3.09 -13.76
C ILE A 300 -29.31 4.30 -14.17
N ASP A 301 -29.87 5.04 -13.21
CA ASP A 301 -30.65 6.26 -13.47
C ASP A 301 -29.77 7.33 -14.13
N GLU A 302 -28.55 7.52 -13.65
CA GLU A 302 -27.60 8.49 -14.23
C GLU A 302 -27.11 8.09 -15.64
N TYR A 303 -26.83 6.79 -15.90
CA TYR A 303 -26.53 6.32 -17.25
C TYR A 303 -27.71 6.51 -18.19
N THR A 304 -28.92 6.20 -17.73
CA THR A 304 -30.15 6.43 -18.51
C THR A 304 -30.31 7.91 -18.82
N HIS A 305 -30.03 8.78 -17.87
CA HIS A 305 -30.04 10.23 -18.09
C HIS A 305 -29.02 10.65 -19.13
N ALA A 306 -27.76 10.15 -19.02
CA ALA A 306 -26.70 10.45 -20.00
C ALA A 306 -27.10 10.02 -21.41
N THR A 307 -27.66 8.81 -21.58
CA THR A 307 -28.12 8.31 -22.90
C THR A 307 -29.36 9.03 -23.44
N THR A 308 -30.19 9.58 -22.56
CA THR A 308 -31.31 10.45 -22.96
C THR A 308 -30.81 11.79 -23.51
N LEU A 309 -29.78 12.36 -22.87
CA LEU A 309 -29.16 13.61 -23.30
C LEU A 309 -28.32 13.49 -24.58
N ASP A 310 -27.66 12.33 -24.75
CA ASP A 310 -26.95 11.97 -25.97
C ASP A 310 -27.13 10.49 -26.30
N PRO A 311 -28.11 10.13 -27.18
CA PRO A 311 -28.36 8.73 -27.54
C PRO A 311 -27.22 8.03 -28.26
N ARG A 312 -26.21 8.76 -28.73
CA ARG A 312 -25.00 8.20 -29.37
C ARG A 312 -23.85 7.99 -28.41
N TYR A 313 -24.07 8.25 -27.12
CA TYR A 313 -23.03 8.11 -26.10
C TYR A 313 -22.85 6.63 -25.73
N ALA A 314 -22.07 5.91 -26.55
CA ALA A 314 -21.90 4.46 -26.43
C ALA A 314 -21.38 4.01 -25.06
N MET A 315 -20.52 4.80 -24.41
CA MET A 315 -19.96 4.47 -23.08
C MET A 315 -20.99 4.52 -21.95
N ALA A 316 -22.15 5.13 -22.16
CA ALA A 316 -23.22 5.24 -21.17
C ALA A 316 -24.30 4.16 -21.32
N TRP A 317 -24.20 3.32 -22.38
CA TRP A 317 -25.06 2.15 -22.60
C TRP A 317 -24.46 0.90 -21.95
#